data_01e66054aaa22eed70b06a4e78e89a8a
#
_entry.id   01e66054aaa22eed70b06a4e78e89a8a
#
_cell.length_a   1.000
_cell.length_b   1.000
_cell.length_c   1.000
_cell.angle_alpha   90.00
_cell.angle_beta   90.00
_cell.angle_gamma   90.00
#
_symmetry.space_group_name_H-M   'P 1'
#
loop_
_entity.id
_entity.type
_entity.pdbx_description
1 polymer ?
#
loop_
_entity_poly.entity_id
_entity_poly.type
_entity_poly.pdbx_seq_one_letter_code
_entity_poly.pdbx_strand_id
1 'polypeptide(L)'
;MVSHPRATMRELAELAGVSRATLTRHCGTRERLRRRLESHARSTLERLIRDAAQPRLEPRAALRELIREHLAHRDLLALLMCEQNPGHQAGNEDAGWQAHIEALDAFFLRGQQAGVFRIDISAAVFSELFINLVYAMVDAERRGRAAGAGLSGSLEQLFMHGASHVP
;
A
#
# COMPACT_ATOMS: atom_id res chain seq x y z
N MET A 1 3.99 -14.66 -4.85
CA MET A 1 3.92 -14.08 -6.21
C MET A 1 4.85 -12.87 -6.35
N VAL A 2 4.84 -11.96 -5.43
CA VAL A 2 5.76 -10.80 -5.46
C VAL A 2 7.22 -11.20 -5.48
N SER A 3 7.63 -12.11 -4.58
CA SER A 3 9.01 -12.62 -4.52
C SER A 3 9.35 -13.66 -5.60
N HIS A 4 8.35 -14.22 -6.27
CA HIS A 4 8.49 -15.28 -7.26
C HIS A 4 7.56 -15.02 -8.46
N PRO A 5 7.84 -14.01 -9.29
CA PRO A 5 6.93 -13.58 -10.35
C PRO A 5 6.72 -14.64 -11.45
N ARG A 6 7.65 -15.61 -11.58
CA ARG A 6 7.57 -16.71 -12.55
C ARG A 6 7.13 -18.05 -11.94
N ALA A 7 6.76 -18.09 -10.65
CA ALA A 7 6.39 -19.31 -9.97
C ALA A 7 5.19 -20.00 -10.65
N THR A 8 5.30 -21.30 -10.82
CA THR A 8 4.25 -22.18 -11.34
C THR A 8 3.18 -22.41 -10.27
N MET A 9 2.00 -22.91 -10.69
CA MET A 9 0.94 -23.30 -9.75
C MET A 9 1.39 -24.39 -8.75
N ARG A 10 2.37 -25.22 -9.10
CA ARG A 10 2.94 -26.22 -8.20
C ARG A 10 3.76 -25.54 -7.11
N GLU A 11 4.69 -24.69 -7.49
CA GLU A 11 5.54 -23.93 -6.53
C GLU A 11 4.70 -23.01 -5.63
N LEU A 12 3.66 -22.38 -6.18
CA LEU A 12 2.73 -21.57 -5.39
C LEU A 12 1.95 -22.41 -4.37
N ALA A 13 1.55 -23.64 -4.73
CA ALA A 13 0.89 -24.57 -3.82
C ALA A 13 1.84 -25.04 -2.70
N GLU A 14 3.08 -25.36 -3.04
CA GLU A 14 4.14 -25.73 -2.08
C GLU A 14 4.38 -24.58 -1.08
N LEU A 15 4.53 -23.34 -1.56
CA LEU A 15 4.67 -22.14 -0.71
C LEU A 15 3.46 -21.89 0.18
N ALA A 16 2.25 -22.22 -0.28
CA ALA A 16 1.01 -22.08 0.48
C ALA A 16 0.75 -23.28 1.42
N GLY A 17 1.59 -24.30 1.43
CA GLY A 17 1.40 -25.50 2.25
C GLY A 17 0.20 -26.36 1.84
N VAL A 18 -0.22 -26.30 0.58
CA VAL A 18 -1.39 -27.04 0.06
C VAL A 18 -1.03 -27.87 -1.19
N SER A 19 -1.86 -28.85 -1.56
CA SER A 19 -1.66 -29.57 -2.80
C SER A 19 -1.98 -28.68 -4.02
N ARG A 20 -1.32 -28.94 -5.16
CA ARG A 20 -1.65 -28.29 -6.44
C ARG A 20 -3.14 -28.45 -6.80
N ALA A 21 -3.70 -29.64 -6.56
CA ALA A 21 -5.11 -29.90 -6.82
C ALA A 21 -6.02 -29.03 -5.96
N THR A 22 -5.69 -28.85 -4.68
CA THR A 22 -6.40 -27.94 -3.77
C THR A 22 -6.33 -26.51 -4.25
N LEU A 23 -5.13 -26.00 -4.56
CA LEU A 23 -4.94 -24.63 -5.05
C LEU A 23 -5.71 -24.42 -6.37
N THR A 24 -5.62 -25.36 -7.31
CA THR A 24 -6.32 -25.28 -8.60
C THR A 24 -7.84 -25.32 -8.43
N ARG A 25 -8.35 -26.14 -7.50
CA ARG A 25 -9.79 -26.20 -7.20
C ARG A 25 -10.32 -24.88 -6.65
N HIS A 26 -9.55 -24.20 -5.77
CA HIS A 26 -9.98 -22.96 -5.15
C HIS A 26 -9.74 -21.72 -6.01
N CYS A 27 -8.65 -21.69 -6.75
CA CYS A 27 -8.20 -20.49 -7.46
C CYS A 27 -8.25 -20.61 -8.99
N GLY A 28 -8.41 -21.82 -9.52
CA GLY A 28 -8.43 -22.08 -10.98
C GLY A 28 -7.03 -21.91 -11.59
N THR A 29 -6.89 -20.95 -12.47
CA THR A 29 -5.62 -20.64 -13.15
C THR A 29 -4.75 -19.69 -12.32
N ARG A 30 -3.44 -19.62 -12.67
CA ARG A 30 -2.49 -18.66 -12.09
C ARG A 30 -2.98 -17.22 -12.26
N GLU A 31 -3.53 -16.89 -13.41
CA GLU A 31 -4.08 -15.57 -13.71
C GLU A 31 -5.29 -15.24 -12.82
N ARG A 32 -6.19 -16.21 -12.63
CA ARG A 32 -7.34 -16.02 -11.72
C ARG A 32 -6.90 -15.88 -10.27
N LEU A 33 -5.88 -16.62 -9.84
CA LEU A 33 -5.28 -16.45 -8.50
C LEU A 33 -4.70 -15.04 -8.35
N ARG A 34 -3.95 -14.55 -9.35
CA ARG A 34 -3.39 -13.20 -9.36
C ARG A 34 -4.49 -12.14 -9.17
N ARG A 35 -5.51 -12.15 -10.03
CA ARG A 35 -6.65 -11.19 -9.93
C ARG A 35 -7.34 -11.23 -8.57
N ARG A 36 -7.51 -12.40 -7.97
CA ARG A 36 -8.09 -12.52 -6.62
C ARG A 36 -7.21 -11.90 -5.55
N LEU A 37 -5.88 -12.09 -5.64
CA LEU A 37 -4.93 -11.48 -4.71
C LEU A 37 -4.90 -9.96 -4.87
N GLU A 38 -4.96 -9.45 -6.09
CA GLU A 38 -5.04 -8.01 -6.38
C GLU A 38 -6.33 -7.40 -5.82
N SER A 39 -7.47 -8.01 -6.10
CA SER A 39 -8.76 -7.57 -5.54
C SER A 39 -8.73 -7.57 -4.00
N HIS A 40 -8.15 -8.59 -3.38
CA HIS A 40 -7.97 -8.64 -1.93
C HIS A 40 -7.02 -7.54 -1.43
N ALA A 41 -5.91 -7.31 -2.12
CA ALA A 41 -4.97 -6.26 -1.76
C ALA A 41 -5.63 -4.88 -1.79
N ARG A 42 -6.36 -4.55 -2.86
CA ARG A 42 -7.10 -3.29 -2.98
C ARG A 42 -8.10 -3.10 -1.85
N SER A 43 -9.01 -4.06 -1.66
CA SER A 43 -10.03 -3.97 -0.61
C SER A 43 -9.42 -3.86 0.80
N THR A 44 -8.26 -4.47 1.02
CA THR A 44 -7.54 -4.34 2.28
C THR A 44 -6.98 -2.94 2.46
N LEU A 45 -6.26 -2.41 1.47
CA LEU A 45 -5.67 -1.06 1.54
C LEU A 45 -6.75 0.03 1.63
N GLU A 46 -7.85 -0.07 0.89
CA GLU A 46 -8.99 0.85 1.01
C GLU A 46 -9.58 0.85 2.42
N ARG A 47 -9.71 -0.32 3.03
CA ARG A 47 -10.18 -0.44 4.42
C ARG A 47 -9.22 0.25 5.39
N LEU A 48 -7.91 0.09 5.24
CA LEU A 48 -6.91 0.72 6.09
C LEU A 48 -7.04 2.25 6.09
N ILE A 49 -7.21 2.84 4.90
CA ILE A 49 -7.38 4.28 4.78
C ILE A 49 -8.71 4.72 5.39
N ARG A 50 -9.79 3.98 5.12
CA ARG A 50 -11.11 4.29 5.69
C ARG A 50 -11.09 4.26 7.22
N ASP A 51 -10.38 3.29 7.80
CA ASP A 51 -10.27 3.15 9.24
C ASP A 51 -9.43 4.29 9.85
N ALA A 52 -8.32 4.68 9.19
CA ALA A 52 -7.52 5.83 9.58
C ALA A 52 -8.23 7.17 9.35
N ALA A 53 -9.12 7.23 8.37
CA ALA A 53 -9.87 8.43 8.00
C ALA A 53 -11.03 8.77 8.94
N GLN A 54 -11.26 8.02 10.00
CA GLN A 54 -12.36 8.29 10.92
C GLN A 54 -12.19 9.63 11.64
N PRO A 55 -13.24 10.47 11.71
CA PRO A 55 -13.17 11.84 12.28
C PRO A 55 -12.70 11.91 13.73
N ARG A 56 -12.85 10.82 14.48
CA ARG A 56 -12.46 10.73 15.90
C ARG A 56 -10.95 10.62 16.11
N LEU A 57 -10.19 10.30 15.09
CA LEU A 57 -8.74 10.15 15.20
C LEU A 57 -8.05 11.47 14.90
N GLU A 58 -7.15 11.86 15.80
CA GLU A 58 -6.26 12.99 15.57
C GLU A 58 -5.39 12.69 14.33
N PRO A 59 -5.23 13.66 13.36
CA PRO A 59 -4.59 13.36 12.07
C PRO A 59 -3.17 12.81 12.15
N ARG A 60 -2.36 13.22 13.13
CA ARG A 60 -1.00 12.67 13.32
C ARG A 60 -1.04 11.23 13.80
N ALA A 61 -1.94 10.92 14.73
CA ALA A 61 -2.13 9.56 15.22
C ALA A 61 -2.67 8.65 14.11
N ALA A 62 -3.60 9.17 13.32
CA ALA A 62 -4.15 8.49 12.16
C ALA A 62 -3.08 8.21 11.08
N LEU A 63 -2.18 9.16 10.80
CA LEU A 63 -1.07 8.96 9.87
C LEU A 63 -0.10 7.89 10.37
N ARG A 64 0.22 7.88 11.66
CA ARG A 64 1.08 6.87 12.28
C ARG A 64 0.48 5.48 12.14
N GLU A 65 -0.81 5.37 12.38
CA GLU A 65 -1.55 4.12 12.22
C GLU A 65 -1.58 3.67 10.75
N LEU A 66 -1.81 4.61 9.83
CA LEU A 66 -1.81 4.35 8.39
C LEU A 66 -0.45 3.82 7.91
N ILE A 67 0.65 4.41 8.35
CA ILE A 67 2.02 3.94 8.07
C ILE A 67 2.20 2.52 8.60
N ARG A 68 1.85 2.28 9.85
CA ARG A 68 2.00 0.97 10.51
C ARG A 68 1.23 -0.12 9.76
N GLU A 69 -0.01 0.17 9.41
CA GLU A 69 -0.88 -0.78 8.72
C GLU A 69 -0.40 -1.06 7.28
N HIS A 70 0.04 -0.05 6.53
CA HIS A 70 0.61 -0.26 5.20
C HIS A 70 1.86 -1.15 5.25
N LEU A 71 2.73 -0.93 6.24
CA LEU A 71 3.92 -1.78 6.42
C LEU A 71 3.57 -3.20 6.90
N ALA A 72 2.53 -3.36 7.70
CA ALA A 72 2.04 -4.69 8.09
C ALA A 72 1.50 -5.48 6.88
N HIS A 73 0.94 -4.77 5.88
CA HIS A 73 0.41 -5.36 4.64
C HIS A 73 1.32 -5.13 3.42
N ARG A 74 2.63 -4.95 3.65
CA ARG A 74 3.63 -4.61 2.62
C ARG A 74 3.68 -5.56 1.43
N ASP A 75 3.37 -6.85 1.62
CA ASP A 75 3.35 -7.82 0.53
C ASP A 75 2.18 -7.57 -0.44
N LEU A 76 1.04 -7.09 0.07
CA LEU A 76 -0.10 -6.70 -0.74
C LEU A 76 0.19 -5.43 -1.51
N LEU A 77 0.80 -4.44 -0.85
CA LEU A 77 1.24 -3.20 -1.52
C LEU A 77 2.24 -3.51 -2.64
N ALA A 78 3.25 -4.32 -2.36
CA ALA A 78 4.25 -4.72 -3.34
C ALA A 78 3.63 -5.51 -4.52
N LEU A 79 2.57 -6.28 -4.28
CA LEU A 79 1.83 -6.96 -5.35
C LEU A 79 1.19 -5.97 -6.32
N LEU A 80 0.53 -4.94 -5.81
CA LEU A 80 -0.12 -3.91 -6.64
C LEU A 80 0.90 -3.06 -7.38
N MET A 81 2.00 -2.67 -6.74
CA MET A 81 3.03 -1.84 -7.36
C MET A 81 3.85 -2.58 -8.43
N CYS A 82 4.00 -3.92 -8.33
CA CYS A 82 4.63 -4.71 -9.39
C CYS A 82 3.86 -4.66 -10.72
N GLU A 83 2.59 -4.32 -10.71
CA GLU A 83 1.75 -4.23 -11.90
C GLU A 83 1.81 -2.87 -12.59
N GLN A 84 2.13 -1.82 -11.85
CA GLN A 84 2.29 -0.47 -12.40
C GLN A 84 3.61 -0.26 -13.15
N ASN A 85 4.42 -1.32 -13.33
CA ASN A 85 5.63 -1.24 -14.13
C ASN A 85 5.26 -0.95 -15.61
N PRO A 86 5.92 0.03 -16.30
CA PRO A 86 5.54 0.52 -17.64
C PRO A 86 5.48 -0.53 -18.77
N GLY A 87 5.84 -1.78 -18.48
CA GLY A 87 5.69 -2.92 -19.41
C GLY A 87 4.31 -3.62 -19.33
N HIS A 88 3.45 -3.32 -18.37
CA HIS A 88 2.07 -3.76 -18.31
C HIS A 88 1.18 -2.61 -18.74
N GLN A 89 0.56 -2.78 -19.88
CA GLN A 89 -0.19 -1.79 -20.64
C GLN A 89 -1.08 -0.92 -19.74
N ALA A 90 -0.83 0.40 -19.79
CA ALA A 90 -1.77 1.44 -19.47
C ALA A 90 -3.07 1.23 -20.31
N GLY A 91 -4.03 0.53 -19.77
CA GLY A 91 -5.24 0.16 -20.52
C GLY A 91 -6.49 -0.04 -19.67
N ASN A 92 -6.37 0.03 -18.37
CA ASN A 92 -7.51 0.14 -17.48
C ASN A 92 -7.09 1.06 -16.34
N GLU A 93 -7.61 2.28 -16.33
CA GLU A 93 -7.64 3.12 -15.14
C GLU A 93 -8.34 2.27 -14.08
N ASP A 94 -7.55 1.69 -13.20
CA ASP A 94 -8.05 0.74 -12.22
C ASP A 94 -8.89 1.52 -11.21
N ALA A 95 -10.19 1.46 -11.34
CA ALA A 95 -11.14 2.17 -10.48
C ALA A 95 -10.85 1.95 -8.99
N GLY A 96 -10.32 0.79 -8.61
CA GLY A 96 -9.92 0.50 -7.24
C GLY A 96 -8.68 1.28 -6.79
N TRP A 97 -7.68 1.44 -7.68
CA TRP A 97 -6.51 2.26 -7.37
C TRP A 97 -6.89 3.74 -7.28
N GLN A 98 -7.73 4.23 -8.18
CA GLN A 98 -8.23 5.60 -8.15
C GLN A 98 -8.99 5.89 -6.84
N ALA A 99 -9.87 4.99 -6.41
CA ALA A 99 -10.58 5.12 -5.13
C ALA A 99 -9.63 5.14 -3.92
N HIS A 100 -8.51 4.40 -4.01
CA HIS A 100 -7.46 4.42 -2.98
C HIS A 100 -6.78 5.79 -2.90
N ILE A 101 -6.39 6.38 -4.05
CA ILE A 101 -5.81 7.72 -4.13
C ILE A 101 -6.78 8.77 -3.58
N GLU A 102 -8.05 8.76 -4.02
CA GLU A 102 -9.08 9.69 -3.57
C GLU A 102 -9.32 9.62 -2.05
N ALA A 103 -9.26 8.42 -1.47
CA ALA A 103 -9.38 8.25 -0.02
C ALA A 103 -8.18 8.84 0.74
N LEU A 104 -6.96 8.72 0.19
CA LEU A 104 -5.77 9.38 0.75
C LEU A 104 -5.85 10.90 0.61
N ASP A 105 -6.27 11.40 -0.55
CA ASP A 105 -6.47 12.84 -0.78
C ASP A 105 -7.44 13.43 0.25
N ALA A 106 -8.55 12.76 0.48
CA ALA A 106 -9.53 13.16 1.48
C ALA A 106 -8.95 13.12 2.91
N PHE A 107 -8.10 12.14 3.22
CA PHE A 107 -7.41 12.05 4.50
C PHE A 107 -6.46 13.23 4.71
N PHE A 108 -5.58 13.53 3.75
CA PHE A 108 -4.64 14.63 3.86
C PHE A 108 -5.32 15.99 3.87
N LEU A 109 -6.36 16.18 3.04
CA LEU A 109 -7.16 17.41 3.02
C LEU A 109 -7.79 17.70 4.39
N ARG A 110 -8.33 16.69 5.06
CA ARG A 110 -8.88 16.87 6.42
C ARG A 110 -7.80 17.27 7.41
N GLY A 111 -6.60 16.70 7.33
CA GLY A 111 -5.48 17.07 8.19
C GLY A 111 -4.99 18.50 7.94
N GLN A 112 -5.06 19.00 6.71
CA GLN A 112 -4.80 20.40 6.34
C GLN A 112 -5.87 21.32 6.91
N GLN A 113 -7.14 20.97 6.76
CA GLN A 113 -8.27 21.72 7.33
C GLN A 113 -8.23 21.79 8.86
N ALA A 114 -7.68 20.75 9.50
CA ALA A 114 -7.45 20.74 10.95
C ALA A 114 -6.17 21.50 11.39
N GLY A 115 -5.42 22.10 10.45
CA GLY A 115 -4.18 22.83 10.75
C GLY A 115 -3.01 21.92 11.17
N VAL A 116 -3.12 20.61 10.95
CA VAL A 116 -2.07 19.64 11.34
C VAL A 116 -1.02 19.47 10.24
N PHE A 117 -1.47 19.42 8.98
CA PHE A 117 -0.59 19.34 7.82
C PHE A 117 -0.49 20.71 7.13
N ARG A 118 0.67 20.97 6.56
CA ARG A 118 0.95 22.21 5.81
C ARG A 118 0.06 22.30 4.56
N ILE A 119 -0.29 23.53 4.16
CA ILE A 119 -1.24 23.81 3.07
C ILE A 119 -0.57 24.27 1.77
N ASP A 120 0.74 24.52 1.78
CA ASP A 120 1.52 24.92 0.60
C ASP A 120 1.86 23.74 -0.33
N ILE A 121 1.60 22.52 0.11
CA ILE A 121 1.65 21.29 -0.67
C ILE A 121 0.21 20.74 -0.74
N SER A 122 -0.29 20.42 -1.93
CA SER A 122 -1.66 19.91 -2.08
C SER A 122 -1.83 18.51 -1.44
N ALA A 123 -3.05 18.17 -1.03
CA ALA A 123 -3.39 16.85 -0.50
C ALA A 123 -3.02 15.73 -1.49
N ALA A 124 -3.25 15.93 -2.78
CA ALA A 124 -2.90 14.98 -3.83
C ALA A 124 -1.38 14.72 -3.90
N VAL A 125 -0.55 15.75 -3.72
CA VAL A 125 0.91 15.56 -3.66
C VAL A 125 1.31 14.79 -2.41
N PHE A 126 0.66 15.02 -1.27
CA PHE A 126 0.88 14.23 -0.07
C PHE A 126 0.53 12.76 -0.26
N SER A 127 -0.57 12.46 -0.96
CA SER A 127 -0.98 11.08 -1.28
C SER A 127 0.08 10.38 -2.12
N GLU A 128 0.56 11.03 -3.17
CA GLU A 128 1.63 10.51 -4.02
C GLU A 128 2.93 10.28 -3.23
N LEU A 129 3.35 11.26 -2.43
CA LEU A 129 4.54 11.14 -1.59
C LEU A 129 4.41 9.99 -0.58
N PHE A 130 3.24 9.85 0.06
CA PHE A 130 2.97 8.80 1.02
C PHE A 130 3.14 7.42 0.38
N ILE A 131 2.44 7.17 -0.73
CA ILE A 131 2.45 5.88 -1.42
C ILE A 131 3.88 5.55 -1.89
N ASN A 132 4.52 6.49 -2.57
CA ASN A 132 5.86 6.27 -3.11
C ASN A 132 6.91 6.06 -2.01
N LEU A 133 6.81 6.79 -0.89
CA LEU A 133 7.74 6.64 0.22
C LEU A 133 7.56 5.30 0.95
N VAL A 134 6.31 4.90 1.23
CA VAL A 134 6.01 3.58 1.81
C VAL A 134 6.54 2.48 0.90
N TYR A 135 6.26 2.56 -0.40
CA TYR A 135 6.73 1.59 -1.37
C TYR A 135 8.27 1.53 -1.46
N ALA A 136 8.92 2.69 -1.55
CA ALA A 136 10.38 2.76 -1.61
C ALA A 136 11.05 2.10 -0.40
N MET A 137 10.47 2.28 0.79
CA MET A 137 10.98 1.67 2.02
C MET A 137 10.75 0.15 2.05
N VAL A 138 9.60 -0.32 1.61
CA VAL A 138 9.32 -1.76 1.45
C VAL A 138 10.26 -2.41 0.44
N ASP A 139 10.52 -1.76 -0.69
CA ASP A 139 11.44 -2.25 -1.70
C ASP A 139 12.90 -2.23 -1.21
N ALA A 140 13.30 -1.20 -0.44
CA ALA A 140 14.61 -1.15 0.20
C ALA A 140 14.81 -2.29 1.21
N GLU A 141 13.80 -2.61 2.02
CA GLU A 141 13.82 -3.76 2.92
C GLU A 141 14.00 -5.07 2.13
N ARG A 142 13.22 -5.27 1.08
CA ARG A 142 13.30 -6.47 0.23
C ARG A 142 14.67 -6.64 -0.44
N ARG A 143 15.34 -5.55 -0.76
CA ARG A 143 16.71 -5.56 -1.30
C ARG A 143 17.78 -5.64 -0.22
N GLY A 144 17.43 -5.79 1.05
CA GLY A 144 18.36 -5.83 2.16
C GLY A 144 19.10 -4.52 2.46
N ARG A 145 18.58 -3.38 1.97
CA ARG A 145 19.16 -2.04 2.17
C ARG A 145 18.60 -1.32 3.40
N ALA A 146 17.49 -1.78 3.92
CA ALA A 146 16.87 -1.27 5.13
C ALA A 146 16.49 -2.43 6.06
N ALA A 147 16.65 -2.24 7.37
CA ALA A 147 16.16 -3.20 8.35
C ALA A 147 14.65 -2.99 8.53
N GLY A 148 13.87 -4.08 8.58
CA GLY A 148 12.43 -4.01 8.85
C GLY A 148 12.11 -3.42 10.22
N ALA A 149 12.98 -3.68 11.21
CA ALA A 149 12.89 -3.06 12.51
C ALA A 149 13.17 -1.54 12.41
N GLY A 150 12.21 -0.71 12.82
CA GLY A 150 12.33 0.75 12.80
C GLY A 150 11.85 1.44 11.51
N LEU A 151 11.44 0.70 10.46
CA LEU A 151 10.92 1.28 9.22
C LEU A 151 9.74 2.21 9.47
N SER A 152 8.81 1.82 10.32
CA SER A 152 7.63 2.64 10.67
C SER A 152 8.03 3.97 11.29
N GLY A 153 8.96 3.94 12.26
CA GLY A 153 9.45 5.16 12.90
C GLY A 153 10.22 6.08 11.94
N SER A 154 11.03 5.49 11.04
CA SER A 154 11.76 6.27 10.03
C SER A 154 10.80 6.94 9.03
N LEU A 155 9.78 6.23 8.57
CA LEU A 155 8.74 6.77 7.69
C LEU A 155 7.93 7.87 8.39
N GLU A 156 7.52 7.64 9.63
CA GLU A 156 6.81 8.65 10.42
C GLU A 156 7.63 9.94 10.56
N GLN A 157 8.90 9.81 10.96
CA GLN A 157 9.76 10.96 11.11
C GLN A 157 9.98 11.72 9.80
N LEU A 158 10.33 11.02 8.72
CA LEU A 158 10.52 11.64 7.41
C LEU A 158 9.26 12.36 6.95
N PHE A 159 8.12 11.69 7.05
CA PHE A 159 6.86 12.25 6.57
C PHE A 159 6.39 13.41 7.46
N MET A 160 6.43 13.25 8.77
CA MET A 160 5.98 14.29 9.71
C MET A 160 6.85 15.54 9.66
N HIS A 161 8.17 15.41 9.53
CA HIS A 161 9.06 16.58 9.40
C HIS A 161 8.85 17.32 8.06
N GLY A 162 8.44 16.59 6.99
CA GLY A 162 8.09 17.19 5.71
C GLY A 162 6.64 17.69 5.61
N ALA A 163 5.72 17.11 6.38
CA ALA A 163 4.27 17.35 6.27
C ALA A 163 3.71 18.27 7.35
N SER A 164 4.42 18.44 8.47
CA SER A 164 3.96 19.29 9.58
C SER A 164 3.90 20.75 9.18
N HIS A 165 2.84 21.42 9.59
CA HIS A 165 2.79 22.88 9.53
C HIS A 165 3.92 23.46 10.40
N VAL A 166 4.77 24.27 9.78
CA VAL A 166 5.74 25.09 10.51
C VAL A 166 5.00 26.37 10.91
N PRO A 167 4.92 26.70 12.19
CA PRO A 167 4.26 27.92 12.65
C PRO A 167 4.97 29.18 12.16
#